data_2cabc3e43ff639056b685556498b079d
#
_entry.id   2cabc3e43ff639056b685556498b079d
#
_cell.length_a   1.000
_cell.length_b   1.000
_cell.length_c   1.000
_cell.angle_alpha   90.00
_cell.angle_beta   90.00
_cell.angle_gamma   90.00
#
_symmetry.space_group_name_H-M   'P 1'
#
loop_
_entity.id
_entity.type
_entity.pdbx_description
1 polymer ?
#
loop_
_entity_poly.entity_id
_entity_poly.type
_entity_poly.pdbx_seq_one_letter_code
_entity_poly.pdbx_strand_id
1 'polypeptide(L)'
;QWLTQDGKKYYFLSNSTMAKGWQKIGKYYYYFSKKTGVMAKNTWIGKYYVNSKGQRVKSSDTKPTNTKPTVTQSGNTYEYKSSTLNIKLKRKSVHGISYWVAHIKTSNAKQLKSALSNGTYGGSRQTTSDAVSSNGGIIGVNGSAFDYGTGKPSPLGMCIKNGIIYGDYMTSYSVMAVKKDGTIYTPAQGLMGKNLLAAGVKDTYNFGPVLIKDGE
;
A
#
# COMPACT_ATOMS: atom_id res chain seq x y z
N GLN A 1 3.61 -9.54 -31.36
CA GLN A 1 2.37 -9.90 -30.70
C GLN A 1 2.49 -9.68 -29.19
N TRP A 2 1.44 -9.15 -28.55
CA TRP A 2 1.38 -8.99 -27.11
C TRP A 2 0.98 -10.28 -26.40
N LEU A 3 1.65 -10.57 -25.28
CA LEU A 3 1.29 -11.64 -24.35
C LEU A 3 1.15 -11.07 -22.94
N THR A 4 0.12 -11.50 -22.21
CA THR A 4 -0.02 -11.23 -20.77
C THR A 4 -0.05 -12.57 -20.04
N GLN A 5 0.90 -12.76 -19.13
CA GLN A 5 1.00 -13.97 -18.30
C GLN A 5 1.34 -13.55 -16.87
N ASP A 6 0.62 -14.07 -15.88
CA ASP A 6 0.80 -13.78 -14.44
C ASP A 6 0.85 -12.27 -14.12
N GLY A 7 -0.01 -11.47 -14.79
CA GLY A 7 -0.06 -10.02 -14.63
C GLY A 7 1.12 -9.25 -15.25
N LYS A 8 2.06 -9.96 -15.88
CA LYS A 8 3.22 -9.40 -16.59
C LYS A 8 2.92 -9.35 -18.08
N LYS A 9 3.40 -8.28 -18.75
CA LYS A 9 3.27 -8.12 -20.20
C LYS A 9 4.60 -8.36 -20.90
N TYR A 10 4.51 -9.06 -22.02
CA TYR A 10 5.61 -9.38 -22.92
C TYR A 10 5.21 -9.00 -24.34
N TYR A 11 6.18 -8.90 -25.23
CA TYR A 11 5.94 -8.72 -26.65
C TYR A 11 6.83 -9.64 -27.47
N PHE A 12 6.26 -10.31 -28.45
CA PHE A 12 6.99 -11.13 -29.42
C PHE A 12 7.11 -10.38 -30.74
N LEU A 13 8.32 -10.33 -31.26
CA LEU A 13 8.64 -9.75 -32.54
C LEU A 13 8.09 -10.62 -33.68
N SER A 14 8.15 -10.14 -34.92
CA SER A 14 7.68 -10.89 -36.10
C SER A 14 8.40 -12.22 -36.33
N ASN A 15 9.63 -12.34 -35.86
CA ASN A 15 10.44 -13.56 -35.90
C ASN A 15 10.19 -14.47 -34.68
N SER A 16 9.11 -14.28 -33.95
CA SER A 16 8.72 -15.03 -32.75
C SER A 16 9.68 -14.93 -31.57
N THR A 17 10.69 -14.05 -31.62
CA THR A 17 11.58 -13.83 -30.46
C THR A 17 10.95 -12.86 -29.47
N MET A 18 11.23 -13.07 -28.17
CA MET A 18 10.77 -12.17 -27.11
C MET A 18 11.51 -10.84 -27.16
N ALA A 19 10.77 -9.76 -27.19
CA ALA A 19 11.31 -8.40 -27.17
C ALA A 19 12.13 -8.13 -25.90
N LYS A 20 13.30 -7.52 -26.07
CA LYS A 20 14.20 -7.08 -25.00
C LYS A 20 14.72 -5.68 -25.29
N GLY A 21 14.94 -4.89 -24.22
CA GLY A 21 15.37 -3.50 -24.37
C GLY A 21 14.26 -2.59 -24.91
N TRP A 22 14.65 -1.50 -25.56
CA TRP A 22 13.71 -0.56 -26.14
C TRP A 22 13.15 -1.08 -27.46
N GLN A 23 11.82 -1.07 -27.59
CA GLN A 23 11.09 -1.45 -28.81
C GLN A 23 10.07 -0.39 -29.19
N LYS A 24 10.01 -0.03 -30.46
CA LYS A 24 8.93 0.80 -31.02
C LYS A 24 7.80 -0.12 -31.47
N ILE A 25 6.63 0.03 -30.86
CA ILE A 25 5.43 -0.76 -31.16
C ILE A 25 4.31 0.24 -31.47
N GLY A 26 3.88 0.27 -32.73
CA GLY A 26 3.02 1.31 -33.23
C GLY A 26 3.66 2.70 -33.08
N LYS A 27 2.92 3.65 -32.51
CA LYS A 27 3.41 5.03 -32.29
C LYS A 27 4.19 5.26 -31.00
N TYR A 28 4.31 4.23 -30.12
CA TYR A 28 4.95 4.35 -28.82
C TYR A 28 6.21 3.51 -28.70
N TYR A 29 7.13 3.93 -27.81
CA TYR A 29 8.26 3.13 -27.37
C TYR A 29 7.95 2.47 -26.05
N TYR A 30 8.36 1.20 -25.90
CA TYR A 30 8.25 0.38 -24.69
C TYR A 30 9.61 -0.16 -24.33
N TYR A 31 9.84 -0.43 -23.06
CA TYR A 31 11.06 -1.09 -22.61
C TYR A 31 10.74 -2.45 -22.01
N PHE A 32 11.46 -3.45 -22.46
CA PHE A 32 11.38 -4.82 -21.94
C PHE A 32 12.68 -5.17 -21.23
N SER A 33 12.57 -5.78 -20.03
CA SER A 33 13.74 -6.21 -19.26
C SER A 33 14.67 -7.07 -20.10
N LYS A 34 15.94 -6.71 -20.17
CA LYS A 34 16.94 -7.51 -20.91
C LYS A 34 17.08 -8.93 -20.35
N LYS A 35 16.86 -9.09 -19.03
CA LYS A 35 16.96 -10.39 -18.35
C LYS A 35 15.69 -11.23 -18.54
N THR A 36 14.50 -10.65 -18.28
CA THR A 36 13.25 -11.39 -18.18
C THR A 36 12.26 -11.16 -19.31
N GLY A 37 12.46 -10.17 -20.17
CA GLY A 37 11.51 -9.78 -21.22
C GLY A 37 10.24 -9.09 -20.70
N VAL A 38 10.09 -8.87 -19.42
CA VAL A 38 8.90 -8.22 -18.83
C VAL A 38 8.89 -6.74 -19.21
N MET A 39 7.73 -6.24 -19.65
CA MET A 39 7.51 -4.84 -19.95
C MET A 39 7.62 -3.97 -18.69
N ALA A 40 8.47 -2.96 -18.72
CA ALA A 40 8.60 -1.97 -17.67
C ALA A 40 7.38 -1.02 -17.63
N LYS A 41 6.94 -0.65 -16.44
CA LYS A 41 5.85 0.31 -16.18
C LYS A 41 6.22 1.21 -15.01
N ASN A 42 5.75 2.47 -15.03
CA ASN A 42 5.92 3.44 -13.93
C ASN A 42 7.36 3.53 -13.42
N THR A 43 8.33 3.54 -14.32
CA THR A 43 9.75 3.53 -13.94
C THR A 43 10.62 4.29 -14.94
N TRP A 44 11.81 4.68 -14.49
CA TRP A 44 12.84 5.27 -15.32
C TRP A 44 13.76 4.20 -15.93
N ILE A 45 14.05 4.34 -17.21
CA ILE A 45 15.03 3.53 -17.94
C ILE A 45 16.07 4.50 -18.49
N GLY A 46 17.15 4.69 -17.73
CA GLY A 46 18.10 5.77 -17.99
C GLY A 46 17.38 7.13 -17.91
N LYS A 47 17.49 7.94 -18.95
CA LYS A 47 16.85 9.27 -19.05
C LYS A 47 15.38 9.28 -19.49
N TYR A 48 14.79 8.13 -19.77
CA TYR A 48 13.42 8.00 -20.28
C TYR A 48 12.49 7.40 -19.24
N TYR A 49 11.32 8.00 -19.06
CA TYR A 49 10.25 7.46 -18.22
C TYR A 49 9.26 6.64 -19.04
N VAL A 50 8.82 5.51 -18.49
CA VAL A 50 7.69 4.72 -19.02
C VAL A 50 6.52 4.81 -18.05
N ASN A 51 5.33 5.16 -18.58
CA ASN A 51 4.10 5.36 -17.79
C ASN A 51 3.45 4.03 -17.35
N SER A 52 2.26 4.10 -16.75
CA SER A 52 1.50 2.91 -16.29
C SER A 52 1.12 1.95 -17.44
N LYS A 53 1.03 2.46 -18.67
CA LYS A 53 0.79 1.65 -19.88
C LYS A 53 2.08 1.09 -20.47
N GLY A 54 3.27 1.38 -19.88
CA GLY A 54 4.58 1.00 -20.36
C GLY A 54 5.10 1.86 -21.51
N GLN A 55 4.39 2.92 -21.90
CA GLN A 55 4.77 3.79 -23.02
C GLN A 55 5.81 4.80 -22.57
N ARG A 56 6.89 4.98 -23.38
CA ARG A 56 7.83 6.08 -23.18
C ARG A 56 7.11 7.40 -23.39
N VAL A 57 7.18 8.26 -22.40
CA VAL A 57 6.66 9.63 -22.47
C VAL A 57 7.81 10.63 -22.59
N LYS A 58 7.58 11.74 -23.31
CA LYS A 58 8.53 12.84 -23.37
C LYS A 58 8.65 13.46 -21.97
N SER A 59 9.81 13.99 -21.63
CA SER A 59 10.09 14.60 -20.32
C SER A 59 9.19 15.81 -19.98
N SER A 60 8.45 16.33 -20.96
CA SER A 60 7.45 17.38 -20.78
C SER A 60 6.08 16.88 -20.31
N ASP A 61 5.73 15.59 -20.57
CA ASP A 61 4.32 15.18 -20.46
C ASP A 61 3.95 14.45 -19.17
N THR A 62 4.89 13.99 -18.38
CA THR A 62 4.70 13.55 -17.00
C THR A 62 6.06 13.11 -16.42
N LYS A 63 6.94 14.04 -16.18
CA LYS A 63 7.81 13.87 -15.03
C LYS A 63 6.85 13.83 -13.83
N PRO A 64 6.78 12.76 -13.05
CA PRO A 64 6.54 13.00 -11.64
C PRO A 64 7.71 13.92 -11.32
N THR A 65 7.43 15.20 -11.17
CA THR A 65 8.41 16.15 -10.67
C THR A 65 8.90 15.47 -9.40
N ASN A 66 10.18 15.08 -9.40
CA ASN A 66 10.85 14.64 -8.20
C ASN A 66 11.05 15.92 -7.38
N THR A 67 9.95 16.64 -7.17
CA THR A 67 9.86 17.73 -6.24
C THR A 67 10.11 17.09 -4.91
N LYS A 68 11.19 17.48 -4.28
CA LYS A 68 11.47 17.15 -2.88
C LYS A 68 10.13 17.26 -2.14
N PRO A 69 9.74 16.26 -1.36
CA PRO A 69 8.48 16.33 -0.64
C PRO A 69 8.39 17.64 0.13
N THR A 70 7.26 18.30 0.05
CA THR A 70 7.02 19.52 0.83
C THR A 70 6.26 19.16 2.08
N VAL A 71 6.71 19.71 3.21
CA VAL A 71 5.99 19.67 4.48
C VAL A 71 5.65 21.10 4.85
N THR A 72 4.37 21.37 5.06
CA THR A 72 3.89 22.68 5.49
C THR A 72 3.00 22.55 6.71
N GLN A 73 3.04 23.56 7.56
CA GLN A 73 2.16 23.68 8.73
C GLN A 73 1.49 25.05 8.70
N SER A 74 0.19 25.07 8.90
CA SER A 74 -0.61 26.29 9.07
C SER A 74 -1.64 26.06 10.16
N GLY A 75 -1.49 26.72 11.29
CA GLY A 75 -2.28 26.50 12.48
C GLY A 75 -2.32 25.02 12.89
N ASN A 76 -3.49 24.43 12.96
CA ASN A 76 -3.75 23.04 13.32
C ASN A 76 -3.71 22.06 12.14
N THR A 77 -3.17 22.48 10.98
CA THR A 77 -3.12 21.68 9.77
C THR A 77 -1.68 21.44 9.36
N TYR A 78 -1.34 20.19 9.10
CA TYR A 78 -0.06 19.75 8.54
C TYR A 78 -0.32 19.13 7.16
N GLU A 79 0.46 19.49 6.17
CA GLU A 79 0.37 18.89 4.84
C GLU A 79 1.73 18.34 4.41
N TYR A 80 1.71 17.11 3.90
CA TYR A 80 2.85 16.49 3.19
C TYR A 80 2.42 16.26 1.74
N LYS A 81 3.22 16.72 0.80
CA LYS A 81 2.96 16.54 -0.63
C LYS A 81 4.19 15.99 -1.33
N SER A 82 3.99 14.92 -2.08
CA SER A 82 4.96 14.38 -3.03
C SER A 82 4.26 14.09 -4.37
N SER A 83 5.01 13.59 -5.35
CA SER A 83 4.45 13.21 -6.66
C SER A 83 3.40 12.09 -6.58
N THR A 84 3.39 11.28 -5.52
CA THR A 84 2.53 10.08 -5.41
C THR A 84 1.71 10.02 -4.14
N LEU A 85 1.98 10.91 -3.18
CA LEU A 85 1.37 10.90 -1.86
C LEU A 85 1.02 12.31 -1.42
N ASN A 86 -0.21 12.52 -1.01
CA ASN A 86 -0.67 13.74 -0.36
C ASN A 86 -1.33 13.37 0.96
N ILE A 87 -0.83 13.91 2.06
CA ILE A 87 -1.37 13.73 3.40
C ILE A 87 -1.75 15.10 3.93
N LYS A 88 -2.98 15.23 4.39
CA LYS A 88 -3.46 16.40 5.13
C LYS A 88 -3.92 15.93 6.51
N LEU A 89 -3.21 16.35 7.54
CA LEU A 89 -3.50 16.02 8.93
C LEU A 89 -4.03 17.28 9.62
N LYS A 90 -5.23 17.19 10.19
CA LYS A 90 -5.86 18.32 10.88
C LYS A 90 -6.22 17.94 12.31
N ARG A 91 -5.74 18.73 13.27
CA ARG A 91 -6.19 18.67 14.65
C ARG A 91 -7.56 19.34 14.79
N LYS A 92 -8.46 18.67 15.50
CA LYS A 92 -9.77 19.18 15.85
C LYS A 92 -10.00 19.02 17.36
N SER A 93 -10.90 19.80 17.90
CA SER A 93 -11.35 19.68 19.29
C SER A 93 -12.85 19.83 19.35
N VAL A 94 -13.52 18.95 20.09
CA VAL A 94 -14.96 18.98 20.37
C VAL A 94 -15.16 18.63 21.82
N HIS A 95 -15.88 19.44 22.55
CA HIS A 95 -16.14 19.26 23.99
C HIS A 95 -14.87 18.97 24.83
N GLY A 96 -13.78 19.69 24.54
CA GLY A 96 -12.50 19.51 25.24
C GLY A 96 -11.67 18.29 24.79
N ILE A 97 -12.21 17.43 23.94
CA ILE A 97 -11.51 16.25 23.42
C ILE A 97 -10.80 16.64 22.12
N SER A 98 -9.48 16.49 22.10
CA SER A 98 -8.67 16.70 20.89
C SER A 98 -8.52 15.41 20.11
N TYR A 99 -8.69 15.49 18.79
CA TYR A 99 -8.48 14.38 17.87
C TYR A 99 -7.86 14.86 16.55
N TRP A 100 -7.33 13.93 15.79
CA TRP A 100 -6.68 14.19 14.51
C TRP A 100 -7.44 13.50 13.39
N VAL A 101 -7.60 14.20 12.28
CA VAL A 101 -8.16 13.63 11.05
C VAL A 101 -7.08 13.67 9.98
N ALA A 102 -6.71 12.51 9.46
CA ALA A 102 -5.76 12.36 8.36
C ALA A 102 -6.50 12.04 7.07
N HIS A 103 -6.39 12.90 6.06
CA HIS A 103 -6.80 12.61 4.70
C HIS A 103 -5.58 12.21 3.90
N ILE A 104 -5.57 11.00 3.39
CA ILE A 104 -4.44 10.43 2.66
C ILE A 104 -4.87 10.10 1.24
N LYS A 105 -4.21 10.73 0.26
CA LYS A 105 -4.38 10.41 -1.16
C LYS A 105 -3.08 9.81 -1.67
N THR A 106 -3.15 8.60 -2.18
CA THR A 106 -2.00 7.91 -2.78
C THR A 106 -2.33 7.42 -4.18
N SER A 107 -1.37 7.49 -5.08
CA SER A 107 -1.47 6.89 -6.42
C SER A 107 -1.03 5.42 -6.45
N ASN A 108 -0.57 4.88 -5.30
CA ASN A 108 -0.03 3.53 -5.23
C ASN A 108 -0.42 2.86 -3.90
N ALA A 109 -1.27 1.84 -3.97
CA ALA A 109 -1.72 1.06 -2.82
C ALA A 109 -0.56 0.43 -2.00
N LYS A 110 0.61 0.23 -2.60
CA LYS A 110 1.81 -0.26 -1.91
C LYS A 110 2.40 0.74 -0.91
N GLN A 111 1.97 2.00 -0.94
CA GLN A 111 2.36 3.01 0.04
C GLN A 111 1.63 2.84 1.38
N LEU A 112 0.48 2.14 1.40
CA LEU A 112 -0.14 1.68 2.64
C LEU A 112 0.58 0.40 3.08
N LYS A 113 1.33 0.50 4.18
CA LYS A 113 2.12 -0.59 4.75
C LYS A 113 1.58 -0.98 6.11
N SER A 114 1.71 -2.25 6.42
CA SER A 114 1.47 -2.82 7.75
C SER A 114 2.79 -3.27 8.35
N ALA A 115 3.00 -3.03 9.61
CA ALA A 115 4.18 -3.48 10.33
C ALA A 115 3.78 -4.14 11.65
N LEU A 116 4.50 -5.18 12.02
CA LEU A 116 4.47 -5.75 13.36
C LEU A 116 5.43 -4.98 14.26
N SER A 117 5.14 -4.94 15.56
CA SER A 117 6.02 -4.33 16.57
C SER A 117 7.41 -5.01 16.51
N ASN A 118 8.45 -4.22 16.31
CA ASN A 118 9.83 -4.71 16.10
C ASN A 118 9.95 -5.82 15.05
N GLY A 119 9.05 -5.84 14.06
CA GLY A 119 9.04 -6.80 12.95
C GLY A 119 8.59 -8.22 13.33
N THR A 120 8.14 -8.46 14.57
CA THR A 120 7.85 -9.80 15.07
C THR A 120 6.44 -9.89 15.65
N TYR A 121 5.71 -10.96 15.30
CA TYR A 121 4.42 -11.27 15.93
C TYR A 121 4.65 -11.77 17.37
N GLY A 122 3.93 -11.18 18.34
CA GLY A 122 4.13 -11.48 19.75
C GLY A 122 5.48 -11.00 20.32
N GLY A 123 6.12 -10.06 19.64
CA GLY A 123 7.39 -9.46 20.06
C GLY A 123 7.21 -8.36 21.12
N SER A 124 8.33 -7.72 21.48
CA SER A 124 8.33 -6.60 22.42
C SER A 124 7.51 -5.41 21.90
N ARG A 125 7.02 -4.59 22.82
CA ARG A 125 6.27 -3.37 22.48
C ARG A 125 7.17 -2.36 21.79
N GLN A 126 6.58 -1.62 20.87
CA GLN A 126 7.20 -0.52 20.15
C GLN A 126 6.23 0.65 20.10
N THR A 127 6.71 1.87 20.22
CA THR A 127 5.85 3.04 20.03
C THR A 127 5.45 3.16 18.57
N THR A 128 4.30 3.78 18.29
CA THR A 128 3.87 4.02 16.89
C THR A 128 4.87 4.88 16.14
N SER A 129 5.48 5.88 16.79
CA SER A 129 6.52 6.73 16.21
C SER A 129 7.76 5.94 15.80
N ASP A 130 8.22 5.02 16.64
CA ASP A 130 9.38 4.18 16.33
C ASP A 130 9.07 3.18 15.21
N ALA A 131 7.85 2.61 15.21
CA ALA A 131 7.41 1.74 14.13
C ALA A 131 7.33 2.48 12.80
N VAL A 132 6.83 3.71 12.76
CA VAL A 132 6.82 4.58 11.58
C VAL A 132 8.24 4.84 11.10
N SER A 133 9.12 5.27 12.00
CA SER A 133 10.50 5.64 11.70
C SER A 133 11.29 4.45 11.15
N SER A 134 11.25 3.29 11.84
CA SER A 134 11.98 2.08 11.44
C SER A 134 11.49 1.46 10.11
N ASN A 135 10.25 1.74 9.71
CA ASN A 135 9.67 1.27 8.44
C ASN A 135 9.69 2.33 7.33
N GLY A 136 10.35 3.47 7.54
CA GLY A 136 10.41 4.58 6.58
C GLY A 136 9.03 5.16 6.25
N GLY A 137 8.13 5.18 7.24
CA GLY A 137 6.80 5.75 7.13
C GLY A 137 6.81 7.28 7.26
N ILE A 138 5.76 7.93 6.77
CA ILE A 138 5.54 9.38 6.91
C ILE A 138 4.55 9.66 8.05
N ILE A 139 3.56 8.79 8.19
CA ILE A 139 2.53 8.82 9.23
C ILE A 139 2.17 7.39 9.58
N GLY A 140 1.75 7.15 10.80
CA GLY A 140 1.24 5.86 11.23
C GLY A 140 0.20 5.99 12.31
N VAL A 141 -0.56 4.92 12.45
CA VAL A 141 -1.55 4.72 13.52
C VAL A 141 -1.44 3.27 13.97
N ASN A 142 -1.66 3.02 15.24
CA ASN A 142 -1.81 1.66 15.76
C ASN A 142 -3.03 0.99 15.12
N GLY A 143 -2.92 -0.31 14.88
CA GLY A 143 -3.90 -1.07 14.13
C GLY A 143 -4.84 -1.89 15.02
N SER A 144 -4.47 -3.13 15.32
CA SER A 144 -5.34 -4.07 16.04
C SER A 144 -5.29 -3.88 17.55
N ALA A 145 -6.36 -4.24 18.25
CA ALA A 145 -6.30 -4.57 19.66
C ALA A 145 -5.32 -5.72 19.90
N PHE A 146 -4.72 -5.80 21.07
CA PHE A 146 -3.74 -6.83 21.41
C PHE A 146 -3.88 -7.29 22.85
N ASP A 147 -3.42 -8.51 23.12
CA ASP A 147 -3.46 -9.11 24.42
C ASP A 147 -2.31 -8.60 25.30
N TYR A 148 -2.66 -8.18 26.51
CA TYR A 148 -1.69 -7.75 27.53
C TYR A 148 -1.31 -8.88 28.50
N GLY A 149 -2.13 -9.93 28.61
CA GLY A 149 -2.06 -10.93 29.67
C GLY A 149 -0.97 -11.97 29.49
N THR A 150 -0.49 -12.22 28.31
CA THR A 150 0.42 -13.33 28.01
C THR A 150 1.90 -12.98 28.08
N GLY A 151 2.25 -11.74 28.46
CA GLY A 151 3.65 -11.26 28.45
C GLY A 151 4.25 -11.06 27.07
N LYS A 152 3.61 -11.57 26.03
CA LYS A 152 3.96 -11.39 24.61
C LYS A 152 2.78 -10.75 23.88
N PRO A 153 2.69 -9.40 23.80
CA PRO A 153 1.55 -8.73 23.22
C PRO A 153 1.38 -9.12 21.74
N SER A 154 0.32 -9.85 21.45
CA SER A 154 -0.05 -10.29 20.11
C SER A 154 -1.33 -9.60 19.67
N PRO A 155 -1.47 -9.22 18.38
CA PRO A 155 -2.75 -8.78 17.85
C PRO A 155 -3.84 -9.83 18.07
N LEU A 156 -5.00 -9.39 18.60
CA LEU A 156 -6.13 -10.26 18.84
C LEU A 156 -6.85 -10.63 17.54
N GLY A 157 -7.32 -11.86 17.45
CA GLY A 157 -8.19 -12.33 16.38
C GLY A 157 -7.50 -12.56 15.04
N MET A 158 -8.19 -12.16 13.98
CA MET A 158 -7.69 -12.30 12.61
C MET A 158 -6.49 -11.38 12.37
N CYS A 159 -5.31 -11.94 12.23
CA CYS A 159 -4.08 -11.19 11.97
C CYS A 159 -3.39 -11.67 10.69
N ILE A 160 -3.62 -10.96 9.60
CA ILE A 160 -2.88 -11.12 8.34
C ILE A 160 -2.00 -9.89 8.15
N LYS A 161 -0.71 -10.09 7.89
CA LYS A 161 0.24 -9.03 7.58
C LYS A 161 1.07 -9.41 6.38
N ASN A 162 1.06 -8.56 5.35
CA ASN A 162 1.75 -8.80 4.07
C ASN A 162 1.44 -10.17 3.44
N GLY A 163 0.21 -10.67 3.60
CA GLY A 163 -0.23 -11.96 3.07
C GLY A 163 0.18 -13.18 3.88
N ILE A 164 0.67 -13.01 5.10
CA ILE A 164 1.00 -14.08 6.05
C ILE A 164 -0.03 -14.08 7.17
N ILE A 165 -0.60 -15.25 7.49
CA ILE A 165 -1.53 -15.43 8.61
C ILE A 165 -0.71 -15.66 9.88
N TYR A 166 -0.91 -14.82 10.88
CA TYR A 166 -0.31 -14.92 12.22
C TYR A 166 -1.34 -15.29 13.28
N GLY A 167 -2.58 -14.86 13.13
CA GLY A 167 -3.71 -15.21 13.98
C GLY A 167 -4.94 -15.50 13.10
N ASP A 168 -5.66 -16.57 13.41
CA ASP A 168 -6.83 -17.04 12.66
C ASP A 168 -7.91 -17.54 13.59
N TYR A 169 -8.40 -16.64 14.44
CA TYR A 169 -9.49 -16.93 15.37
C TYR A 169 -10.44 -15.75 15.48
N MET A 170 -11.67 -16.03 15.89
CA MET A 170 -12.73 -15.04 16.02
C MET A 170 -12.60 -14.25 17.34
N THR A 171 -12.97 -12.99 17.27
CA THR A 171 -13.17 -12.10 18.41
C THR A 171 -14.49 -11.33 18.21
N SER A 172 -14.91 -10.59 19.22
CA SER A 172 -16.05 -9.66 19.09
C SER A 172 -15.74 -8.43 18.25
N TYR A 173 -14.46 -8.19 17.91
CA TYR A 173 -14.06 -7.06 17.11
C TYR A 173 -14.36 -7.28 15.63
N SER A 174 -14.78 -6.19 14.96
CA SER A 174 -14.88 -6.18 13.50
C SER A 174 -13.50 -6.22 12.86
N VAL A 175 -13.41 -6.84 11.69
CA VAL A 175 -12.19 -6.94 10.91
C VAL A 175 -12.24 -5.91 9.77
N MET A 176 -11.23 -5.06 9.68
CA MET A 176 -10.96 -4.29 8.47
C MET A 176 -9.93 -5.04 7.63
N ALA A 177 -10.29 -5.40 6.43
CA ALA A 177 -9.42 -6.10 5.48
C ALA A 177 -8.95 -5.19 4.36
N VAL A 178 -7.64 -5.26 4.04
CA VAL A 178 -7.01 -4.50 2.97
C VAL A 178 -6.48 -5.47 1.92
N LYS A 179 -6.94 -5.35 0.68
CA LYS A 179 -6.50 -6.16 -0.46
C LYS A 179 -5.18 -5.63 -1.06
N LYS A 180 -4.54 -6.46 -1.88
CA LYS A 180 -3.32 -6.13 -2.63
C LYS A 180 -3.49 -4.96 -3.60
N ASP A 181 -4.70 -4.73 -4.11
CA ASP A 181 -5.06 -3.61 -4.99
C ASP A 181 -5.38 -2.31 -4.24
N GLY A 182 -5.46 -2.36 -2.90
CA GLY A 182 -5.78 -1.24 -2.03
C GLY A 182 -7.24 -1.15 -1.60
N THR A 183 -8.10 -2.05 -2.08
CA THR A 183 -9.51 -2.12 -1.63
C THR A 183 -9.57 -2.40 -0.14
N ILE A 184 -10.39 -1.64 0.57
CA ILE A 184 -10.67 -1.79 2.01
C ILE A 184 -12.13 -2.21 2.18
N TYR A 185 -12.38 -3.23 2.98
CA TYR A 185 -13.74 -3.67 3.28
C TYR A 185 -13.81 -4.39 4.64
N THR A 186 -15.03 -4.56 5.15
CA THR A 186 -15.32 -5.37 6.33
C THR A 186 -15.82 -6.74 5.87
N PRO A 187 -15.04 -7.82 6.02
CA PRO A 187 -15.48 -9.16 5.67
C PRO A 187 -16.59 -9.63 6.61
N ALA A 188 -17.37 -10.61 6.16
CA ALA A 188 -18.34 -11.28 7.01
C ALA A 188 -17.63 -11.93 8.21
N GLN A 189 -18.28 -11.93 9.36
CA GLN A 189 -17.77 -12.62 10.55
C GLN A 189 -17.62 -14.13 10.29
N GLY A 190 -16.61 -14.74 10.89
CA GLY A 190 -16.35 -16.18 10.76
C GLY A 190 -15.53 -16.59 9.53
N LEU A 191 -15.14 -15.65 8.66
CA LEU A 191 -14.25 -15.99 7.56
C LEU A 191 -12.85 -16.32 8.07
N MET A 192 -12.35 -17.49 7.70
CA MET A 192 -10.98 -17.94 8.01
C MET A 192 -9.96 -17.20 7.17
N GLY A 193 -8.74 -17.06 7.70
CA GLY A 193 -7.64 -16.35 7.04
C GLY A 193 -7.32 -16.86 5.65
N LYS A 194 -7.41 -18.18 5.41
CA LYS A 194 -7.24 -18.78 4.06
C LYS A 194 -8.21 -18.22 3.03
N ASN A 195 -9.46 -17.99 3.42
CA ASN A 195 -10.50 -17.46 2.54
C ASN A 195 -10.23 -15.98 2.23
N LEU A 196 -9.75 -15.23 3.22
CA LEU A 196 -9.34 -13.83 3.04
C LEU A 196 -8.13 -13.72 2.11
N LEU A 197 -7.13 -14.59 2.26
CA LEU A 197 -5.98 -14.63 1.34
C LEU A 197 -6.41 -14.97 -0.09
N ALA A 198 -7.32 -15.93 -0.28
CA ALA A 198 -7.88 -16.29 -1.58
C ALA A 198 -8.64 -15.10 -2.21
N ALA A 199 -9.31 -14.27 -1.40
CA ALA A 199 -9.96 -13.03 -1.83
C ALA A 199 -8.99 -11.87 -2.12
N GLY A 200 -7.67 -12.10 -2.00
CA GLY A 200 -6.62 -11.11 -2.28
C GLY A 200 -6.27 -10.20 -1.12
N VAL A 201 -6.73 -10.48 0.10
CA VAL A 201 -6.37 -9.71 1.30
C VAL A 201 -4.88 -9.87 1.59
N LYS A 202 -4.24 -8.76 1.92
CA LYS A 202 -2.83 -8.72 2.34
C LYS A 202 -2.64 -8.35 3.81
N ASP A 203 -3.55 -7.54 4.35
CA ASP A 203 -3.49 -7.08 5.75
C ASP A 203 -4.87 -7.07 6.37
N THR A 204 -4.96 -7.37 7.68
CA THR A 204 -6.18 -7.22 8.49
C THR A 204 -5.88 -6.43 9.76
N TYR A 205 -6.91 -5.75 10.26
CA TYR A 205 -6.89 -4.99 11.50
C TYR A 205 -8.19 -5.26 12.24
N ASN A 206 -8.09 -5.60 13.54
CA ASN A 206 -9.23 -5.90 14.39
C ASN A 206 -9.41 -4.79 15.40
N PHE A 207 -10.43 -4.02 15.21
CA PHE A 207 -10.82 -2.96 16.12
C PHE A 207 -12.32 -2.70 15.94
N GLY A 208 -12.94 -2.03 16.83
CA GLY A 208 -14.36 -1.71 16.68
C GLY A 208 -14.71 -0.41 17.38
N PRO A 209 -15.89 0.12 17.18
CA PRO A 209 -16.89 -0.27 16.17
C PRO A 209 -16.50 0.18 14.75
N VAL A 210 -17.18 -0.39 13.74
CA VAL A 210 -17.09 0.12 12.37
C VAL A 210 -17.79 1.47 12.32
N LEU A 211 -17.07 2.52 11.91
CA LEU A 211 -17.58 3.89 11.85
C LEU A 211 -18.10 4.24 10.45
N ILE A 212 -17.55 3.60 9.42
CA ILE A 212 -17.94 3.78 8.01
C ILE A 212 -17.96 2.39 7.37
N LYS A 213 -19.07 2.03 6.75
CA LYS A 213 -19.24 0.81 5.98
C LYS A 213 -19.92 1.17 4.66
N ASP A 214 -19.38 0.66 3.54
CA ASP A 214 -19.90 0.87 2.17
C ASP A 214 -20.05 2.37 1.79
N GLY A 215 -19.29 3.24 2.46
CA GLY A 215 -19.29 4.68 2.21
C GLY A 215 -20.24 5.49 3.09
N GLU A 216 -20.97 4.83 4.00
CA GLU A 216 -21.92 5.42 4.96
C GLU A 216 -21.47 5.22 6.40
#